data_2f0203ec1849038e944a38f0567dc5e9
#
_entry.id   2f0203ec1849038e944a38f0567dc5e9
#
_cell.length_a   1.000
_cell.length_b   1.000
_cell.length_c   1.000
_cell.angle_alpha   90.00
_cell.angle_beta   90.00
_cell.angle_gamma   90.00
#
_symmetry.space_group_name_H-M   'P 1'
#
loop_
_entity.id
_entity.type
_entity.pdbx_description
1 polymer ?
#
loop_
_entity_poly.entity_id
_entity_poly.type
_entity_poly.pdbx_seq_one_letter_code
_entity_poly.pdbx_strand_id
1 'polypeptide(L)'
;MFFPKLTASPQQRRTVDRFLGLDRRAGSAMGSFQDMENLWAGGYPALETRPPRGTTAVLKAPHGLVCRDAPVWVDGTALYVNGDRTGLVLTEGGKQLVSMGAYLLIWPDKKYINTQDLTEFGSMEHRTATTGEVTISLCRSGGEELGSYSIGGEAPAAPGTGSLWMDTADGEPVLKRYDGSSWLEVEDVCTKAASAGIGQGFRAGDGVTVEGCETEGLDGLHVLQAVDDDWIVVPVMCRTVGSQTAAVTVTRAIPDMDFVAEQGNRLWGCKYGIVNGEPVNEIYASKLGDFRNWNSFAGLSTDSYAASRGSDGVFTGAAACLGGVIFFKEDCMERVYPSASGAHQIVTVRCPGVKKGCGGSAALVDGTLFYVGANGVYAFDGSMPVCVSQPLGSVRYESAVAAGWNGQYWLAAQDAAGKRHVLVYDTARGLWHRQDDADIMAFTVCGGALYGLTRGGALLDLTGGSGEVEETVRWMAETGELGLSAPENKYLTRLELRVQPETRARLEALVSYDGGRRWEKLGEIIGGDGQTRGCLLHLRPRRCRQLRLRLKGTGRCRVYSLSAVYEKGSDGP
;
A
#
# COMPACT_ATOMS: atom_id res chain seq x y z
N MET A 1 -33.49 -9.56 -75.46
CA MET A 1 -32.23 -9.29 -74.75
C MET A 1 -32.33 -9.93 -73.37
N PHE A 2 -31.66 -11.04 -73.14
CA PHE A 2 -31.60 -11.66 -71.79
C PHE A 2 -30.53 -10.96 -70.99
N PHE A 3 -30.91 -10.18 -69.99
CA PHE A 3 -29.97 -9.68 -69.02
C PHE A 3 -29.48 -10.83 -68.16
N PRO A 4 -28.15 -11.07 -67.99
CA PRO A 4 -27.68 -12.08 -67.10
C PRO A 4 -28.15 -11.77 -65.68
N LYS A 5 -28.75 -12.78 -65.00
CA LYS A 5 -29.07 -12.64 -63.58
C LYS A 5 -27.76 -12.42 -62.83
N LEU A 6 -27.57 -11.24 -62.29
CA LEU A 6 -26.50 -10.96 -61.37
C LEU A 6 -26.69 -11.88 -60.15
N THR A 7 -25.78 -12.82 -59.99
CA THR A 7 -25.73 -13.67 -58.78
C THR A 7 -25.42 -12.76 -57.60
N ALA A 8 -26.35 -12.71 -56.63
CA ALA A 8 -26.11 -11.98 -55.39
C ALA A 8 -24.81 -12.46 -54.72
N SER A 9 -23.94 -11.55 -54.34
CA SER A 9 -22.72 -11.89 -53.58
C SER A 9 -23.11 -12.61 -52.28
N PRO A 10 -22.49 -13.74 -51.93
CA PRO A 10 -22.87 -14.46 -50.74
C PRO A 10 -22.60 -13.62 -49.48
N GLN A 11 -23.62 -13.49 -48.65
CA GLN A 11 -23.50 -12.81 -47.37
C GLN A 11 -22.65 -13.64 -46.40
N GLN A 12 -21.76 -12.99 -45.72
CA GLN A 12 -20.94 -13.57 -44.66
C GLN A 12 -21.33 -12.95 -43.33
N ARG A 13 -21.20 -13.74 -42.23
CA ARG A 13 -21.48 -13.31 -40.88
C ARG A 13 -20.24 -13.54 -40.00
N ARG A 14 -19.92 -12.56 -39.18
CA ARG A 14 -18.97 -12.69 -38.08
C ARG A 14 -19.65 -12.28 -36.79
N THR A 15 -19.61 -13.19 -35.80
CA THR A 15 -20.24 -12.99 -34.50
C THR A 15 -19.16 -12.93 -33.42
N VAL A 16 -19.31 -11.99 -32.52
CA VAL A 16 -18.57 -11.85 -31.26
C VAL A 16 -19.56 -12.14 -30.14
N ASP A 17 -19.32 -13.14 -29.34
CA ASP A 17 -20.07 -13.54 -28.15
C ASP A 17 -19.20 -13.58 -26.88
N ARG A 18 -17.92 -13.25 -27.03
CA ARG A 18 -16.96 -13.10 -25.94
C ARG A 18 -16.26 -11.76 -26.08
N PHE A 19 -16.46 -10.89 -25.09
CA PHE A 19 -15.85 -9.57 -25.07
C PHE A 19 -14.58 -9.59 -24.23
N LEU A 20 -13.45 -9.24 -24.86
CA LEU A 20 -12.09 -9.44 -24.33
C LEU A 20 -11.51 -8.19 -23.66
N GLY A 21 -12.37 -7.22 -23.30
CA GLY A 21 -11.94 -6.02 -22.61
C GLY A 21 -11.08 -5.06 -23.46
N LEU A 22 -10.24 -4.28 -22.81
CA LEU A 22 -9.41 -3.24 -23.41
C LEU A 22 -8.12 -3.83 -23.98
N ASP A 23 -7.90 -3.65 -25.29
CA ASP A 23 -6.67 -3.99 -25.98
C ASP A 23 -6.36 -2.95 -27.06
N ARG A 24 -5.36 -2.11 -26.81
CA ARG A 24 -4.94 -1.00 -27.69
C ARG A 24 -3.88 -1.40 -28.71
N ARG A 25 -3.47 -2.65 -28.75
CA ARG A 25 -2.47 -3.13 -29.71
C ARG A 25 -3.04 -3.15 -31.12
N ALA A 26 -2.19 -2.88 -32.10
CA ALA A 26 -2.57 -3.04 -33.49
C ALA A 26 -2.90 -4.52 -33.79
N GLY A 27 -4.03 -4.77 -34.48
CA GLY A 27 -4.46 -6.13 -34.81
C GLY A 27 -5.05 -6.92 -33.66
N SER A 28 -5.55 -6.25 -32.61
CA SER A 28 -6.24 -6.89 -31.50
C SER A 28 -7.41 -7.78 -31.98
N ALA A 29 -7.73 -8.82 -31.22
CA ALA A 29 -8.75 -9.81 -31.57
C ALA A 29 -10.15 -9.19 -31.67
N MET A 30 -11.01 -9.77 -32.51
CA MET A 30 -12.43 -9.43 -32.50
C MET A 30 -13.01 -9.69 -31.10
N GLY A 31 -13.73 -8.69 -30.57
CA GLY A 31 -14.24 -8.71 -29.19
C GLY A 31 -13.42 -7.88 -28.22
N SER A 32 -12.20 -7.44 -28.60
CA SER A 32 -11.43 -6.45 -27.86
C SER A 32 -11.83 -5.02 -28.25
N PHE A 33 -11.61 -4.11 -27.33
CA PHE A 33 -11.90 -2.69 -27.51
C PHE A 33 -10.62 -1.86 -27.43
N GLN A 34 -10.50 -0.86 -28.31
CA GLN A 34 -9.38 0.07 -28.30
C GLN A 34 -9.59 1.19 -27.25
N ASP A 35 -10.85 1.52 -26.99
CA ASP A 35 -11.25 2.37 -25.87
C ASP A 35 -12.57 1.89 -25.28
N MET A 36 -12.72 2.10 -23.96
CA MET A 36 -13.93 1.75 -23.24
C MET A 36 -14.07 2.64 -22.01
N GLU A 37 -15.29 2.83 -21.56
CA GLU A 37 -15.62 3.64 -20.41
C GLU A 37 -16.80 3.05 -19.64
N ASN A 38 -16.70 2.98 -18.32
CA ASN A 38 -17.73 2.52 -17.40
C ASN A 38 -18.27 1.11 -17.70
N LEU A 39 -17.38 0.21 -18.11
CA LEU A 39 -17.70 -1.18 -18.37
C LEU A 39 -17.10 -2.09 -17.30
N TRP A 40 -17.82 -3.18 -17.03
CA TRP A 40 -17.60 -4.03 -15.89
C TRP A 40 -16.95 -5.38 -16.26
N ALA A 41 -15.85 -5.70 -15.61
CA ALA A 41 -15.16 -6.97 -15.83
C ALA A 41 -15.99 -8.20 -15.40
N GLY A 42 -16.84 -8.07 -14.39
CA GLY A 42 -17.68 -9.14 -13.87
C GLY A 42 -18.77 -9.62 -14.82
N GLY A 43 -19.08 -8.88 -15.91
CA GLY A 43 -20.06 -9.25 -16.91
C GLY A 43 -19.62 -10.33 -17.90
N TYR A 44 -18.34 -10.70 -17.92
CA TYR A 44 -17.81 -11.67 -18.88
C TYR A 44 -18.64 -12.97 -18.96
N PRO A 45 -18.89 -13.54 -20.16
CA PRO A 45 -18.38 -13.14 -21.48
C PRO A 45 -19.12 -11.97 -22.16
N ALA A 46 -20.23 -11.50 -21.57
CA ALA A 46 -20.97 -10.34 -22.07
C ALA A 46 -20.22 -9.03 -21.77
N LEU A 47 -20.53 -8.00 -22.54
CA LEU A 47 -20.16 -6.63 -22.23
C LEU A 47 -21.24 -6.04 -21.31
N GLU A 48 -20.86 -5.59 -20.14
CA GLU A 48 -21.79 -5.06 -19.13
C GLU A 48 -21.33 -3.71 -18.61
N THR A 49 -22.27 -2.83 -18.34
CA THR A 49 -21.98 -1.55 -17.67
C THR A 49 -21.72 -1.77 -16.19
N ARG A 50 -20.80 -0.99 -15.60
CA ARG A 50 -20.55 -1.03 -14.16
C ARG A 50 -21.80 -0.66 -13.35
N PRO A 51 -21.90 -1.12 -12.11
CA PRO A 51 -22.92 -0.61 -11.20
C PRO A 51 -22.73 0.90 -10.95
N PRO A 52 -23.82 1.63 -10.63
CA PRO A 52 -23.70 3.01 -10.17
C PRO A 52 -22.91 3.07 -8.87
N ARG A 53 -22.15 4.14 -8.65
CA ARG A 53 -21.38 4.38 -7.44
C ARG A 53 -22.20 5.14 -6.42
N GLY A 54 -21.94 4.91 -5.14
CA GLY A 54 -22.54 5.68 -4.05
C GLY A 54 -21.51 6.59 -3.39
N THR A 55 -21.90 7.83 -3.05
CA THR A 55 -21.06 8.74 -2.26
C THR A 55 -21.45 8.59 -0.79
N THR A 56 -20.52 8.09 0.04
CA THR A 56 -20.76 7.81 1.46
C THR A 56 -20.35 8.95 2.38
N ALA A 57 -19.36 9.74 1.99
CA ALA A 57 -18.90 10.92 2.72
C ALA A 57 -18.22 11.92 1.76
N VAL A 58 -18.14 13.18 2.20
CA VAL A 58 -17.42 14.24 1.50
C VAL A 58 -16.46 14.93 2.47
N LEU A 59 -15.16 14.81 2.21
CA LEU A 59 -14.06 15.36 2.98
C LEU A 59 -13.66 16.72 2.40
N LYS A 60 -13.11 17.60 3.23
CA LYS A 60 -12.62 18.92 2.81
C LYS A 60 -11.17 18.87 2.33
N ALA A 61 -10.33 18.10 3.02
CA ALA A 61 -8.90 17.95 2.75
C ALA A 61 -8.48 16.48 2.97
N PRO A 62 -8.72 15.58 1.99
CA PRO A 62 -8.45 14.16 2.15
C PRO A 62 -6.95 13.87 2.17
N HIS A 63 -6.47 13.11 3.15
CA HIS A 63 -5.05 12.79 3.34
C HIS A 63 -4.74 11.30 3.51
N GLY A 64 -5.73 10.45 3.73
CA GLY A 64 -5.54 9.02 3.89
C GLY A 64 -6.86 8.27 4.04
N LEU A 65 -6.83 6.99 3.68
CA LEU A 65 -7.96 6.08 3.78
C LEU A 65 -7.45 4.67 4.10
N VAL A 66 -8.09 4.01 5.04
CA VAL A 66 -7.84 2.59 5.37
C VAL A 66 -9.15 1.95 5.87
N CYS A 67 -9.25 0.64 5.86
CA CYS A 67 -10.32 -0.09 6.54
C CYS A 67 -9.83 -0.66 7.87
N ARG A 68 -10.71 -0.52 8.86
CA ARG A 68 -10.71 -1.34 10.08
C ARG A 68 -12.00 -2.16 10.05
N ASP A 69 -12.91 -1.97 10.97
CA ASP A 69 -14.27 -2.56 10.89
C ASP A 69 -15.17 -1.76 9.94
N ALA A 70 -14.87 -0.46 9.77
CA ALA A 70 -15.45 0.46 8.81
C ALA A 70 -14.36 1.33 8.16
N PRO A 71 -14.67 2.12 7.11
CA PRO A 71 -13.71 3.06 6.54
C PRO A 71 -13.22 4.07 7.58
N VAL A 72 -11.91 4.24 7.65
CA VAL A 72 -11.20 5.22 8.48
C VAL A 72 -10.48 6.18 7.55
N TRP A 73 -10.64 7.49 7.76
CA TRP A 73 -10.06 8.50 6.90
C TRP A 73 -9.46 9.67 7.65
N VAL A 74 -8.55 10.36 6.99
CA VAL A 74 -7.95 11.61 7.48
C VAL A 74 -8.49 12.76 6.64
N ASP A 75 -9.09 13.76 7.31
CA ASP A 75 -9.58 15.01 6.73
C ASP A 75 -8.86 16.21 7.38
N GLY A 76 -7.93 16.83 6.63
CA GLY A 76 -7.00 17.82 7.17
C GLY A 76 -6.15 17.23 8.29
N THR A 77 -6.26 17.81 9.47
CA THR A 77 -5.55 17.37 10.69
C THR A 77 -6.36 16.41 11.56
N ALA A 78 -7.55 16.01 11.15
CA ALA A 78 -8.47 15.18 11.93
C ALA A 78 -8.53 13.74 11.40
N LEU A 79 -8.51 12.78 12.31
CA LEU A 79 -8.76 11.37 12.02
C LEU A 79 -10.21 11.04 12.36
N TYR A 80 -10.87 10.33 11.46
CA TYR A 80 -12.25 9.84 11.61
C TYR A 80 -12.27 8.32 11.61
N VAL A 81 -12.92 7.73 12.59
CA VAL A 81 -13.13 6.28 12.72
C VAL A 81 -14.63 6.03 12.78
N ASN A 82 -15.17 5.19 11.91
CA ASN A 82 -16.61 4.91 11.80
C ASN A 82 -17.47 6.17 11.58
N GLY A 83 -16.92 7.23 10.99
CA GLY A 83 -17.60 8.52 10.81
C GLY A 83 -17.44 9.50 11.98
N ASP A 84 -16.95 9.05 13.12
CA ASP A 84 -16.74 9.90 14.30
C ASP A 84 -15.32 10.48 14.31
N ARG A 85 -15.23 11.78 14.62
CA ARG A 85 -13.96 12.46 14.79
C ARG A 85 -13.30 12.03 16.10
N THR A 86 -12.03 11.58 16.00
CA THR A 86 -11.23 11.23 17.18
C THR A 86 -10.59 12.46 17.84
N GLY A 87 -10.05 12.27 19.06
CA GLY A 87 -9.23 13.29 19.74
C GLY A 87 -7.81 13.44 19.20
N LEU A 88 -7.37 12.53 18.33
CA LEU A 88 -6.02 12.54 17.78
C LEU A 88 -5.88 13.66 16.74
N VAL A 89 -4.89 14.55 16.94
CA VAL A 89 -4.56 15.63 16.01
C VAL A 89 -3.34 15.24 15.20
N LEU A 90 -3.40 15.37 13.87
CA LEU A 90 -2.34 15.04 12.92
C LEU A 90 -1.77 16.31 12.28
N THR A 91 -0.62 16.18 11.60
CA THR A 91 -0.10 17.23 10.72
C THR A 91 -0.86 17.21 9.38
N GLU A 92 -0.79 18.26 8.59
CA GLU A 92 -1.31 18.25 7.23
C GLU A 92 -0.45 17.41 6.29
N GLY A 93 -1.04 16.93 5.19
CA GLY A 93 -0.38 16.16 4.15
C GLY A 93 -0.72 14.67 4.14
N GLY A 94 -0.30 13.99 3.08
CA GLY A 94 -0.60 12.56 2.87
C GLY A 94 -0.10 11.67 4.00
N LYS A 95 -0.91 10.68 4.37
CA LYS A 95 -0.62 9.74 5.45
C LYS A 95 -0.51 8.32 4.95
N GLN A 96 0.47 7.59 5.48
CA GLN A 96 0.51 6.13 5.43
C GLN A 96 -0.15 5.61 6.70
N LEU A 97 -1.23 4.86 6.53
CA LEU A 97 -2.03 4.30 7.62
C LEU A 97 -1.78 2.79 7.65
N VAL A 98 -1.22 2.29 8.73
CA VAL A 98 -0.84 0.87 8.87
C VAL A 98 -1.49 0.29 10.11
N SER A 99 -2.13 -0.86 9.95
CA SER A 99 -2.79 -1.58 11.05
C SER A 99 -1.82 -2.57 11.69
N MET A 100 -1.76 -2.59 13.03
CA MET A 100 -1.04 -3.60 13.81
C MET A 100 -1.86 -3.99 15.05
N GLY A 101 -2.43 -5.18 15.04
CA GLY A 101 -3.36 -5.59 16.08
C GLY A 101 -4.57 -4.65 16.19
N ALA A 102 -4.89 -4.15 17.38
CA ALA A 102 -5.95 -3.18 17.63
C ALA A 102 -5.58 -1.74 17.21
N TYR A 103 -4.30 -1.49 16.97
CA TYR A 103 -3.78 -0.14 16.72
C TYR A 103 -3.77 0.22 15.24
N LEU A 104 -4.07 1.48 14.95
CA LEU A 104 -3.81 2.15 13.69
C LEU A 104 -2.62 3.10 13.89
N LEU A 105 -1.58 2.91 13.07
CA LEU A 105 -0.33 3.63 13.10
C LEU A 105 -0.29 4.63 11.95
N ILE A 106 0.16 5.86 12.22
CA ILE A 106 0.06 6.98 11.28
C ILE A 106 1.45 7.57 11.01
N TRP A 107 1.92 7.48 9.76
CA TRP A 107 3.14 8.11 9.27
C TRP A 107 2.85 9.27 8.31
N PRO A 108 3.71 10.30 8.29
CA PRO A 108 4.97 10.47 9.02
C PRO A 108 4.82 10.99 10.45
N ASP A 109 3.60 11.17 10.98
CA ASP A 109 3.33 11.77 12.28
C ASP A 109 3.86 10.95 13.47
N LYS A 110 4.23 9.68 13.24
CA LYS A 110 4.67 8.72 14.27
C LYS A 110 3.68 8.64 15.44
N LYS A 111 2.38 8.62 15.10
CA LYS A 111 1.28 8.56 16.06
C LYS A 111 0.50 7.27 15.94
N TYR A 112 -0.21 6.93 17.00
CA TYR A 112 -1.04 5.74 17.05
C TYR A 112 -2.39 6.04 17.70
N ILE A 113 -3.38 5.20 17.39
CA ILE A 113 -4.68 5.16 18.06
C ILE A 113 -5.14 3.70 18.15
N ASN A 114 -5.71 3.32 19.29
CA ASN A 114 -6.42 2.06 19.43
C ASN A 114 -7.82 2.21 18.83
N THR A 115 -8.12 1.43 17.77
CA THR A 115 -9.42 1.53 17.09
C THR A 115 -10.55 0.82 17.82
N GLN A 116 -10.26 0.06 18.89
CA GLN A 116 -11.25 -0.52 19.79
C GLN A 116 -11.53 0.37 21.01
N ASP A 117 -10.58 1.25 21.38
CA ASP A 117 -10.72 2.25 22.42
C ASP A 117 -10.14 3.60 21.92
N LEU A 118 -10.99 4.45 21.38
CA LEU A 118 -10.60 5.73 20.79
C LEU A 118 -10.04 6.75 21.80
N THR A 119 -10.06 6.44 23.09
CA THR A 119 -9.42 7.25 24.13
C THR A 119 -7.93 6.93 24.30
N GLU A 120 -7.49 5.76 23.82
CA GLU A 120 -6.10 5.33 23.84
C GLU A 120 -5.39 5.74 22.52
N PHE A 121 -4.75 6.89 22.53
CA PHE A 121 -3.96 7.40 21.41
C PHE A 121 -2.76 8.21 21.90
N GLY A 122 -1.75 8.41 21.04
CA GLY A 122 -0.58 9.19 21.40
C GLY A 122 0.51 9.23 20.34
N SER A 123 1.70 9.70 20.78
CA SER A 123 2.94 9.62 20.01
C SER A 123 3.68 8.31 20.29
N MET A 124 4.30 7.75 19.27
CA MET A 124 5.22 6.61 19.43
C MET A 124 6.56 7.05 20.05
N GLU A 125 7.00 8.28 19.77
CA GLU A 125 8.18 8.89 20.37
C GLU A 125 7.85 9.34 21.79
N HIS A 126 8.84 9.21 22.67
CA HIS A 126 8.75 9.73 24.03
C HIS A 126 10.08 10.31 24.49
N ARG A 127 10.04 11.41 25.19
CA ARG A 127 11.20 12.08 25.76
C ARG A 127 10.88 12.67 27.12
N THR A 128 11.73 12.39 28.09
CA THR A 128 11.70 12.98 29.43
C THR A 128 13.03 13.63 29.70
N ALA A 129 13.03 14.83 30.30
CA ALA A 129 14.23 15.51 30.81
C ALA A 129 14.02 15.81 32.29
N THR A 130 14.99 15.47 33.11
CA THR A 130 14.93 15.73 34.56
C THR A 130 15.06 17.22 34.85
N THR A 131 14.37 17.70 35.87
CA THR A 131 14.43 19.10 36.33
C THR A 131 15.01 19.24 37.74
N GLY A 132 15.29 18.13 38.39
CA GLY A 132 15.83 18.04 39.75
C GLY A 132 17.15 17.28 39.82
N GLU A 133 17.60 17.01 41.03
CA GLU A 133 18.77 16.17 41.29
C GLU A 133 18.52 14.74 40.72
N VAL A 134 19.55 14.20 40.07
CA VAL A 134 19.56 12.81 39.58
C VAL A 134 20.56 12.03 40.42
N THR A 135 20.10 10.99 41.09
CA THR A 135 20.94 10.09 41.90
C THR A 135 21.28 8.86 41.07
N ILE A 136 22.55 8.54 40.94
CA ILE A 136 23.07 7.36 40.24
C ILE A 136 23.58 6.38 41.30
N SER A 137 23.10 5.15 41.27
CA SER A 137 23.48 4.08 42.19
C SER A 137 23.65 2.74 41.48
N LEU A 138 24.45 1.83 42.02
CA LEU A 138 24.50 0.44 41.58
C LEU A 138 23.30 -0.33 42.15
N CYS A 139 22.71 -1.19 41.31
CA CYS A 139 21.55 -1.98 41.67
C CYS A 139 21.57 -3.37 41.00
N ARG A 140 20.61 -4.21 41.34
CA ARG A 140 20.24 -5.40 40.57
C ARG A 140 19.38 -5.01 39.36
N SER A 141 19.21 -5.91 38.41
CA SER A 141 18.34 -5.71 37.23
C SER A 141 16.91 -5.31 37.60
N GLY A 142 16.39 -5.72 38.76
CA GLY A 142 15.07 -5.33 39.27
C GLY A 142 15.04 -3.95 39.97
N GLY A 143 16.15 -3.21 40.07
CA GLY A 143 16.20 -1.89 40.70
C GLY A 143 16.50 -1.91 42.21
N GLU A 144 16.75 -3.07 42.81
CA GLU A 144 17.17 -3.19 44.20
C GLU A 144 18.59 -2.64 44.35
N GLU A 145 18.77 -1.59 45.16
CA GLU A 145 20.04 -0.91 45.32
C GLU A 145 21.08 -1.77 46.05
N LEU A 146 22.28 -1.76 45.54
CA LEU A 146 23.45 -2.31 46.19
C LEU A 146 24.04 -1.25 47.13
N GLY A 147 24.45 -1.67 48.30
CA GLY A 147 25.00 -0.75 49.29
C GLY A 147 26.32 -0.07 48.86
N SER A 148 26.90 0.75 49.74
CA SER A 148 28.19 1.37 49.50
C SER A 148 29.30 0.34 49.28
N TYR A 149 30.23 0.68 48.39
CA TYR A 149 31.37 -0.16 48.04
C TYR A 149 32.68 0.62 48.06
N SER A 150 33.78 -0.10 48.24
CA SER A 150 35.12 0.45 48.07
C SER A 150 35.62 0.21 46.64
N ILE A 151 36.49 1.10 46.13
CA ILE A 151 37.11 0.99 44.80
C ILE A 151 38.62 0.85 44.97
N GLY A 152 39.22 -0.08 44.25
CA GLY A 152 40.69 -0.23 44.24
C GLY A 152 41.16 -1.50 43.55
N GLY A 153 42.45 -1.50 43.11
CA GLY A 153 43.09 -2.70 42.55
C GLY A 153 43.53 -3.75 43.59
N GLU A 154 43.40 -3.42 44.89
CA GLU A 154 43.71 -4.35 46.00
C GLU A 154 42.49 -4.49 46.90
N ALA A 155 42.25 -5.69 47.35
CA ALA A 155 41.11 -5.99 48.21
C ALA A 155 41.24 -5.29 49.58
N PRO A 156 40.15 -4.76 50.17
CA PRO A 156 40.17 -4.20 51.53
C PRO A 156 40.75 -5.14 52.56
N ALA A 157 41.65 -4.63 53.40
CA ALA A 157 42.42 -5.46 54.36
C ALA A 157 41.58 -6.08 55.49
N ALA A 158 40.43 -5.49 55.85
CA ALA A 158 39.56 -5.97 56.91
C ALA A 158 38.08 -5.86 56.52
N PRO A 159 37.60 -6.68 55.57
CA PRO A 159 36.21 -6.62 55.12
C PRO A 159 35.28 -7.27 56.15
N GLY A 160 34.11 -6.69 56.38
CA GLY A 160 33.02 -7.35 57.07
C GLY A 160 32.24 -8.27 56.11
N THR A 161 31.59 -9.31 56.60
CA THR A 161 30.70 -10.13 55.77
C THR A 161 29.63 -9.26 55.13
N GLY A 162 29.46 -9.37 53.77
CA GLY A 162 28.56 -8.54 52.98
C GLY A 162 29.17 -7.24 52.43
N SER A 163 30.43 -6.89 52.80
CA SER A 163 31.15 -5.75 52.23
C SER A 163 31.27 -5.89 50.73
N LEU A 164 31.11 -4.77 49.99
CA LEU A 164 31.25 -4.69 48.54
C LEU A 164 32.56 -3.99 48.16
N TRP A 165 33.27 -4.52 47.17
CA TRP A 165 34.49 -3.97 46.61
C TRP A 165 34.49 -4.06 45.10
N MET A 166 34.69 -2.93 44.45
CA MET A 166 34.90 -2.82 43.01
C MET A 166 36.37 -3.03 42.72
N ASP A 167 36.70 -4.20 42.20
CA ASP A 167 38.05 -4.55 41.78
C ASP A 167 38.37 -3.93 40.44
N THR A 168 39.44 -3.17 40.36
CA THR A 168 39.90 -2.47 39.18
C THR A 168 41.29 -2.92 38.71
N ALA A 169 41.81 -4.05 39.25
CA ALA A 169 43.17 -4.49 38.96
C ALA A 169 43.38 -4.96 37.52
N ASP A 170 42.41 -5.66 36.91
CA ASP A 170 42.57 -6.36 35.65
C ASP A 170 41.74 -5.76 34.49
N GLY A 171 41.62 -4.43 34.42
CA GLY A 171 40.99 -3.73 33.26
C GLY A 171 39.52 -3.44 33.49
N GLU A 172 38.59 -4.32 33.09
CA GLU A 172 37.16 -4.12 33.35
C GLU A 172 36.85 -4.29 34.84
N PRO A 173 36.17 -3.29 35.46
CA PRO A 173 35.87 -3.36 36.90
C PRO A 173 34.87 -4.47 37.18
N VAL A 174 35.10 -5.22 38.29
CA VAL A 174 34.21 -6.29 38.76
C VAL A 174 33.76 -5.98 40.17
N LEU A 175 32.45 -5.97 40.43
CA LEU A 175 31.94 -5.82 41.80
C LEU A 175 31.99 -7.15 42.50
N LYS A 176 32.66 -7.19 43.66
CA LYS A 176 32.80 -8.38 44.49
C LYS A 176 32.16 -8.17 45.86
N ARG A 177 31.61 -9.23 46.43
CA ARG A 177 31.05 -9.29 47.80
C ARG A 177 31.85 -10.26 48.65
N TYR A 178 32.18 -9.85 49.85
CA TYR A 178 32.84 -10.71 50.83
C TYR A 178 31.82 -11.60 51.53
N ASP A 179 31.99 -12.93 51.46
CA ASP A 179 31.10 -13.92 52.10
C ASP A 179 31.47 -14.23 53.55
N GLY A 180 32.58 -13.68 54.06
CA GLY A 180 33.18 -13.95 55.35
C GLY A 180 34.48 -14.77 55.26
N SER A 181 34.81 -15.31 54.09
CA SER A 181 36.01 -16.08 53.80
C SER A 181 36.72 -15.66 52.49
N SER A 182 35.98 -15.32 51.48
CA SER A 182 36.46 -14.98 50.14
C SER A 182 35.64 -13.89 49.49
N TRP A 183 36.23 -13.24 48.44
CA TRP A 183 35.54 -12.28 47.59
C TRP A 183 34.90 -13.02 46.43
N LEU A 184 33.58 -12.99 46.32
CA LEU A 184 32.79 -13.56 45.24
C LEU A 184 32.28 -12.45 44.30
N GLU A 185 32.30 -12.70 43.03
CA GLU A 185 31.74 -11.79 42.02
C GLU A 185 30.23 -11.63 42.25
N VAL A 186 29.77 -10.41 42.15
CA VAL A 186 28.35 -10.07 42.19
C VAL A 186 27.81 -10.08 40.77
N GLU A 187 27.06 -11.11 40.42
CA GLU A 187 26.36 -11.18 39.14
C GLU A 187 25.21 -10.15 39.08
N ASP A 188 24.75 -9.82 37.85
CA ASP A 188 23.58 -8.98 37.62
C ASP A 188 23.70 -7.56 38.23
N VAL A 189 24.85 -6.90 38.02
CA VAL A 189 25.07 -5.52 38.44
C VAL A 189 24.65 -4.57 37.34
N CYS A 190 23.71 -3.67 37.65
CA CYS A 190 23.17 -2.64 36.79
C CYS A 190 23.34 -1.26 37.42
N THR A 191 23.07 -0.20 36.66
CA THR A 191 23.02 1.18 37.17
C THR A 191 21.60 1.69 37.18
N LYS A 192 21.19 2.27 38.29
CA LYS A 192 19.91 2.94 38.51
C LYS A 192 20.12 4.45 38.45
N ALA A 193 19.33 5.14 37.64
CA ALA A 193 19.22 6.59 37.65
C ALA A 193 17.85 6.96 38.23
N ALA A 194 17.82 7.72 39.30
CA ALA A 194 16.60 8.12 40.01
C ALA A 194 16.43 9.62 40.04
N SER A 195 15.30 10.10 39.59
CA SER A 195 14.85 11.50 39.62
C SER A 195 13.34 11.54 39.39
N ALA A 196 12.65 12.52 39.93
CA ALA A 196 11.20 12.64 39.77
C ALA A 196 10.77 12.62 38.30
N GLY A 197 9.94 11.66 37.90
CA GLY A 197 9.35 11.51 36.59
C GLY A 197 10.29 10.97 35.48
N ILE A 198 11.55 10.60 35.78
CA ILE A 198 12.51 10.17 34.75
C ILE A 198 12.05 8.91 34.00
N GLY A 199 11.36 7.99 34.64
CA GLY A 199 10.89 6.74 34.04
C GLY A 199 9.46 6.81 33.50
N GLN A 200 8.77 7.93 33.72
CA GLN A 200 7.37 8.05 33.31
C GLN A 200 7.21 7.91 31.80
N GLY A 201 6.31 7.03 31.34
CA GLY A 201 6.05 6.76 29.93
C GLY A 201 7.00 5.75 29.28
N PHE A 202 7.98 5.21 30.01
CA PHE A 202 8.85 4.11 29.59
C PHE A 202 8.41 2.77 30.21
N ARG A 203 8.95 1.67 29.68
CA ARG A 203 8.72 0.30 30.16
C ARG A 203 10.01 -0.50 30.13
N ALA A 204 10.09 -1.53 30.93
CA ALA A 204 11.18 -2.51 30.83
C ALA A 204 11.24 -3.11 29.43
N GLY A 205 12.44 -3.20 28.87
CA GLY A 205 12.70 -3.65 27.52
C GLY A 205 12.56 -2.55 26.43
N ASP A 206 12.30 -1.29 26.80
CA ASP A 206 12.40 -0.16 25.88
C ASP A 206 13.87 0.14 25.57
N GLY A 207 14.18 0.30 24.27
CA GLY A 207 15.46 0.85 23.82
C GLY A 207 15.42 2.39 23.86
N VAL A 208 16.26 2.98 24.69
CA VAL A 208 16.29 4.42 24.92
C VAL A 208 17.72 4.98 24.75
N THR A 209 17.81 6.23 24.34
CA THR A 209 19.06 6.99 24.42
C THR A 209 19.04 7.83 25.69
N VAL A 210 20.08 7.69 26.51
CA VAL A 210 20.31 8.48 27.71
C VAL A 210 21.40 9.50 27.39
N GLU A 211 21.21 10.75 27.77
CA GLU A 211 22.11 11.86 27.48
C GLU A 211 22.20 12.83 28.67
N GLY A 212 23.39 13.39 28.88
CA GLY A 212 23.63 14.42 29.91
C GLY A 212 24.01 13.87 31.25
N CYS A 213 24.41 12.61 31.34
CA CYS A 213 24.95 12.04 32.56
C CYS A 213 26.42 12.47 32.75
N GLU A 214 26.77 12.92 33.95
CA GLU A 214 28.17 13.17 34.35
C GLU A 214 28.91 11.87 34.66
N THR A 215 28.17 10.80 34.94
CA THR A 215 28.70 9.46 35.19
C THR A 215 29.13 8.80 33.88
N GLU A 216 30.42 8.45 33.78
CA GLU A 216 31.00 7.79 32.62
C GLU A 216 30.32 6.44 32.33
N GLY A 217 29.95 6.20 31.06
CA GLY A 217 29.37 4.96 30.58
C GLY A 217 27.84 4.89 30.68
N LEU A 218 27.17 5.94 31.22
CA LEU A 218 25.72 5.97 31.32
C LEU A 218 25.04 6.64 30.12
N ASP A 219 25.70 7.58 29.45
CA ASP A 219 25.22 8.14 28.19
C ASP A 219 25.32 7.12 27.06
N GLY A 220 24.29 7.08 26.22
CA GLY A 220 24.22 6.21 25.06
C GLY A 220 22.92 5.44 24.91
N LEU A 221 22.93 4.44 24.05
CA LEU A 221 21.79 3.58 23.77
C LEU A 221 21.75 2.41 24.76
N HIS A 222 20.67 2.30 25.50
CA HIS A 222 20.44 1.23 26.47
C HIS A 222 19.07 0.58 26.31
N VAL A 223 18.97 -0.69 26.69
CA VAL A 223 17.68 -1.40 26.87
C VAL A 223 17.35 -1.41 28.37
N LEU A 224 16.27 -0.76 28.74
CA LEU A 224 15.87 -0.63 30.14
C LEU A 224 15.56 -2.00 30.75
N GLN A 225 16.18 -2.34 31.88
CA GLN A 225 15.96 -3.59 32.58
C GLN A 225 14.71 -3.52 33.48
N ALA A 226 14.57 -2.41 34.20
CA ALA A 226 13.42 -2.12 35.05
C ALA A 226 13.11 -0.61 35.00
N VAL A 227 11.88 -0.23 35.26
CA VAL A 227 11.39 1.14 35.22
C VAL A 227 10.30 1.32 36.27
N ASP A 228 10.34 2.45 36.94
CA ASP A 228 9.27 3.00 37.77
C ASP A 228 9.08 4.47 37.37
N ASP A 229 8.04 5.14 37.83
CA ASP A 229 7.82 6.55 37.49
C ASP A 229 9.04 7.45 37.76
N ASP A 230 9.77 7.18 38.86
CA ASP A 230 10.86 8.04 39.34
C ASP A 230 12.26 7.44 39.17
N TRP A 231 12.41 6.31 38.51
CA TRP A 231 13.73 5.75 38.24
C TRP A 231 13.73 4.80 37.03
N ILE A 232 14.93 4.66 36.46
CA ILE A 232 15.23 3.71 35.37
C ILE A 232 16.45 2.88 35.72
N VAL A 233 16.54 1.64 35.22
CA VAL A 233 17.68 0.72 35.36
C VAL A 233 18.24 0.39 33.97
N VAL A 234 19.54 0.62 33.79
CA VAL A 234 20.26 0.26 32.56
C VAL A 234 21.27 -0.87 32.84
N PRO A 235 21.53 -1.80 31.89
CA PRO A 235 22.39 -2.96 32.06
C PRO A 235 23.88 -2.62 31.93
N VAL A 236 24.31 -1.55 32.56
CA VAL A 236 25.70 -1.08 32.59
C VAL A 236 26.13 -0.91 34.02
N MET A 237 27.32 -1.39 34.38
CA MET A 237 27.93 -1.12 35.66
C MET A 237 28.85 0.10 35.58
N CYS A 238 28.42 1.24 36.14
CA CYS A 238 29.23 2.45 36.21
C CYS A 238 30.30 2.34 37.30
N ARG A 239 31.51 2.85 37.03
CA ARG A 239 32.63 2.83 38.00
C ARG A 239 32.39 3.76 39.18
N THR A 240 31.81 4.91 38.91
CA THR A 240 31.50 5.92 39.89
C THR A 240 30.00 6.17 39.94
N VAL A 241 29.48 6.35 41.13
CA VAL A 241 28.08 6.68 41.40
C VAL A 241 28.03 7.98 42.21
N GLY A 242 26.91 8.66 42.19
CA GLY A 242 26.74 9.93 42.89
C GLY A 242 25.50 10.67 42.46
N SER A 243 25.43 11.94 42.84
CA SER A 243 24.32 12.80 42.43
C SER A 243 24.82 13.90 41.53
N GLN A 244 24.01 14.30 40.55
CA GLN A 244 24.22 15.44 39.67
C GLN A 244 22.99 16.34 39.61
N THR A 245 23.20 17.62 39.31
CA THR A 245 22.10 18.58 39.08
C THR A 245 21.93 18.93 37.61
N ALA A 246 22.88 18.52 36.76
CA ALA A 246 22.73 18.59 35.30
C ALA A 246 21.57 17.73 34.84
N ALA A 247 20.78 18.23 33.90
CA ALA A 247 19.62 17.55 33.41
C ALA A 247 19.99 16.29 32.60
N VAL A 248 19.40 15.15 32.96
CA VAL A 248 19.50 13.91 32.21
C VAL A 248 18.27 13.80 31.30
N THR A 249 18.48 13.49 30.04
CA THR A 249 17.43 13.27 29.06
C THR A 249 17.35 11.79 28.68
N VAL A 250 16.16 11.22 28.71
CA VAL A 250 15.87 9.86 28.25
C VAL A 250 14.93 9.95 27.07
N THR A 251 15.30 9.35 25.95
CA THR A 251 14.54 9.44 24.70
C THR A 251 14.31 8.07 24.09
N ARG A 252 13.04 7.74 23.81
CA ARG A 252 12.66 6.63 22.94
C ARG A 252 12.35 7.23 21.55
N ALA A 253 13.32 7.12 20.65
CA ALA A 253 13.23 7.65 19.30
C ALA A 253 12.62 6.63 18.33
N ILE A 254 11.92 7.13 17.32
CA ILE A 254 11.39 6.36 16.20
C ILE A 254 12.13 6.79 14.94
N PRO A 255 12.72 5.87 14.16
CA PRO A 255 13.39 6.22 12.90
C PRO A 255 12.45 6.94 11.93
N ASP A 256 13.00 7.88 11.17
CA ASP A 256 12.28 8.43 10.02
C ASP A 256 12.20 7.38 8.90
N MET A 257 11.03 7.20 8.33
CA MET A 257 10.80 6.17 7.31
C MET A 257 10.08 6.74 6.10
N ASP A 258 10.53 6.32 4.91
CA ASP A 258 9.92 6.70 3.64
C ASP A 258 8.67 5.84 3.38
N PHE A 259 8.74 4.56 3.72
CA PHE A 259 7.62 3.60 3.61
C PHE A 259 7.61 2.66 4.81
N VAL A 260 6.39 2.25 5.18
CA VAL A 260 6.14 1.34 6.29
C VAL A 260 5.16 0.23 5.89
N ALA A 261 5.34 -0.97 6.43
CA ALA A 261 4.46 -2.11 6.24
C ALA A 261 4.44 -3.00 7.49
N GLU A 262 3.31 -3.58 7.83
CA GLU A 262 3.19 -4.57 8.91
C GLU A 262 3.37 -5.97 8.36
N GLN A 263 4.18 -6.78 9.04
CA GLN A 263 4.29 -8.22 8.77
C GLN A 263 4.76 -8.96 10.01
N GLY A 264 4.01 -9.99 10.38
CA GLY A 264 4.40 -10.90 11.45
C GLY A 264 4.44 -10.24 12.84
N ASN A 265 3.49 -9.36 13.13
CA ASN A 265 3.37 -8.58 14.35
C ASN A 265 4.61 -7.68 14.61
N ARG A 266 5.24 -7.22 13.53
CA ARG A 266 6.29 -6.18 13.51
C ARG A 266 5.93 -5.13 12.48
N LEU A 267 6.24 -3.90 12.80
CA LEU A 267 6.25 -2.85 11.80
C LEU A 267 7.63 -2.80 11.16
N TRP A 268 7.67 -2.86 9.83
CA TRP A 268 8.86 -2.75 9.01
C TRP A 268 8.88 -1.40 8.31
N GLY A 269 10.04 -0.78 8.18
CA GLY A 269 10.19 0.48 7.49
C GLY A 269 11.52 0.60 6.77
N CYS A 270 11.64 1.59 5.88
CA CYS A 270 12.87 1.87 5.16
C CYS A 270 13.13 3.36 5.07
N LYS A 271 14.41 3.73 5.00
CA LYS A 271 14.86 5.11 4.82
C LYS A 271 16.02 5.21 3.85
N TYR A 272 15.96 6.21 2.98
CA TYR A 272 17.07 6.59 2.10
C TYR A 272 17.26 8.11 2.11
N GLY A 273 18.50 8.57 2.20
CA GLY A 273 18.83 9.99 2.14
C GLY A 273 19.79 10.44 3.23
N ILE A 274 19.69 11.68 3.66
CA ILE A 274 20.50 12.24 4.74
C ILE A 274 19.62 12.38 5.98
N VAL A 275 20.05 11.79 7.08
CA VAL A 275 19.41 11.91 8.40
C VAL A 275 20.47 12.42 9.38
N ASN A 276 20.20 13.54 10.04
CA ASN A 276 21.14 14.19 10.98
C ASN A 276 22.56 14.41 10.41
N GLY A 277 22.67 14.66 9.09
CA GLY A 277 23.94 14.87 8.40
C GLY A 277 24.63 13.62 7.89
N GLU A 278 24.16 12.42 8.22
CA GLU A 278 24.72 11.15 7.82
C GLU A 278 23.91 10.49 6.66
N PRO A 279 24.57 9.83 5.71
CA PRO A 279 23.88 9.10 4.65
C PRO A 279 23.26 7.82 5.19
N VAL A 280 21.96 7.64 4.96
CA VAL A 280 21.19 6.49 5.38
C VAL A 280 20.63 5.75 4.17
N ASN A 281 20.76 4.42 4.17
CA ASN A 281 20.12 3.51 3.24
C ASN A 281 19.81 2.23 4.02
N GLU A 282 18.70 2.23 4.75
CA GLU A 282 18.45 1.24 5.80
C GLU A 282 17.03 0.70 5.76
N ILE A 283 16.91 -0.52 6.28
CA ILE A 283 15.64 -1.19 6.56
C ILE A 283 15.60 -1.47 8.07
N TYR A 284 14.48 -1.13 8.68
CA TYR A 284 14.22 -1.24 10.09
C TYR A 284 13.06 -2.19 10.39
N ALA A 285 13.05 -2.80 11.57
CA ALA A 285 11.87 -3.42 12.14
C ALA A 285 11.70 -3.04 13.62
N SER A 286 10.46 -2.84 14.04
CA SER A 286 10.13 -2.65 15.44
C SER A 286 10.39 -3.92 16.25
N LYS A 287 10.48 -3.80 17.59
CA LYS A 287 10.40 -4.95 18.48
C LYS A 287 9.13 -5.76 18.23
N LEU A 288 9.20 -7.09 18.37
CA LEU A 288 8.05 -7.96 18.15
C LEU A 288 6.89 -7.58 19.08
N GLY A 289 5.73 -7.29 18.51
CA GLY A 289 4.54 -6.90 19.26
C GLY A 289 4.53 -5.46 19.78
N ASP A 290 5.62 -4.68 19.57
CA ASP A 290 5.70 -3.30 20.06
C ASP A 290 6.19 -2.33 18.98
N PHE A 291 5.24 -1.63 18.37
CA PHE A 291 5.49 -0.64 17.32
C PHE A 291 6.19 0.65 17.81
N ARG A 292 6.29 0.85 19.13
CA ARG A 292 6.95 2.03 19.71
C ARG A 292 8.44 1.82 19.93
N ASN A 293 8.93 0.58 19.87
CA ASN A 293 10.28 0.24 20.25
C ASN A 293 11.10 -0.21 19.03
N TRP A 294 12.10 0.60 18.66
CA TRP A 294 12.95 0.44 17.47
C TRP A 294 14.44 0.29 17.79
N ASN A 295 14.82 0.55 19.04
CA ASN A 295 16.21 0.59 19.51
C ASN A 295 16.50 -0.47 20.58
N SER A 296 15.72 -1.53 20.66
CA SER A 296 15.95 -2.65 21.59
C SER A 296 16.90 -3.66 20.95
N PHE A 297 18.14 -3.75 21.43
CA PHE A 297 19.19 -4.63 20.93
C PHE A 297 19.85 -5.38 22.10
N ALA A 298 19.08 -6.21 22.80
CA ALA A 298 19.54 -7.00 23.94
C ALA A 298 20.05 -8.41 23.53
N GLY A 299 20.02 -8.72 22.22
CA GLY A 299 20.41 -10.05 21.71
C GLY A 299 19.27 -11.07 21.70
N LEU A 300 18.01 -10.62 21.86
CA LEU A 300 16.82 -11.47 21.85
C LEU A 300 16.20 -11.59 20.46
N SER A 301 15.54 -12.69 20.18
CA SER A 301 14.83 -12.89 18.91
C SER A 301 13.65 -11.94 18.71
N THR A 302 13.17 -11.32 19.78
CA THR A 302 12.08 -10.34 19.78
C THR A 302 12.55 -8.91 19.57
N ASP A 303 13.87 -8.65 19.60
CA ASP A 303 14.46 -7.32 19.50
C ASP A 303 14.10 -6.59 18.20
N SER A 304 14.31 -5.27 18.23
CA SER A 304 14.32 -4.43 17.05
C SER A 304 15.40 -4.87 16.06
N TYR A 305 15.26 -4.46 14.81
CA TYR A 305 16.21 -4.81 13.75
C TYR A 305 16.54 -3.59 12.90
N ALA A 306 17.79 -3.44 12.52
CA ALA A 306 18.25 -2.43 11.59
C ALA A 306 19.33 -3.03 10.68
N ALA A 307 19.28 -2.75 9.38
CA ALA A 307 20.26 -3.23 8.43
C ALA A 307 20.50 -2.22 7.30
N SER A 308 21.77 -1.85 7.11
CA SER A 308 22.19 -1.03 5.98
C SER A 308 22.14 -1.81 4.68
N ARG A 309 21.79 -1.14 3.58
CA ARG A 309 21.67 -1.72 2.24
C ARG A 309 22.70 -1.13 1.29
N GLY A 310 23.20 -1.98 0.41
CA GLY A 310 24.19 -1.59 -0.63
C GLY A 310 23.55 -1.24 -1.99
N SER A 311 22.22 -1.34 -2.13
CA SER A 311 21.53 -0.97 -3.36
C SER A 311 21.38 0.54 -3.48
N ASP A 312 21.63 1.10 -4.67
CA ASP A 312 21.48 2.53 -4.90
C ASP A 312 20.02 2.96 -5.10
N GLY A 313 19.76 4.26 -4.97
CA GLY A 313 18.49 4.89 -5.26
C GLY A 313 17.50 4.89 -4.09
N VAL A 314 16.53 5.78 -4.19
CA VAL A 314 15.48 5.97 -3.19
C VAL A 314 14.53 4.78 -3.14
N PHE A 315 13.97 4.51 -1.98
CA PHE A 315 12.83 3.61 -1.88
C PHE A 315 11.60 4.24 -2.54
N THR A 316 10.79 3.43 -3.20
CA THR A 316 9.64 3.88 -4.00
C THR A 316 8.33 3.24 -3.58
N GLY A 317 8.37 2.26 -2.68
CA GLY A 317 7.19 1.60 -2.14
C GLY A 317 7.56 0.48 -1.16
N ALA A 318 6.56 0.01 -0.43
CA ALA A 318 6.65 -1.19 0.41
C ALA A 318 5.37 -2.01 0.29
N ALA A 319 5.50 -3.33 0.41
CA ALA A 319 4.36 -4.24 0.45
C ALA A 319 4.67 -5.48 1.31
N ALA A 320 3.72 -5.87 2.15
CA ALA A 320 3.75 -7.15 2.84
C ALA A 320 3.13 -8.21 1.92
N CYS A 321 3.88 -9.24 1.57
CA CYS A 321 3.40 -10.34 0.74
C CYS A 321 4.27 -11.60 0.89
N LEU A 322 3.72 -12.76 0.56
CA LEU A 322 4.43 -14.05 0.55
C LEU A 322 5.17 -14.35 1.87
N GLY A 323 4.57 -13.95 3.01
CA GLY A 323 5.15 -14.16 4.34
C GLY A 323 6.33 -13.26 4.68
N GLY A 324 6.64 -12.26 3.85
CA GLY A 324 7.72 -11.30 4.04
C GLY A 324 7.30 -9.87 3.72
N VAL A 325 8.30 -8.99 3.70
CA VAL A 325 8.12 -7.59 3.27
C VAL A 325 9.03 -7.33 2.08
N ILE A 326 8.54 -6.59 1.12
CA ILE A 326 9.32 -6.11 -0.02
C ILE A 326 9.37 -4.59 0.04
N PHE A 327 10.58 -4.05 0.05
CA PHE A 327 10.85 -2.65 -0.19
C PHE A 327 11.33 -2.46 -1.62
N PHE A 328 10.64 -1.60 -2.35
CA PHE A 328 10.92 -1.37 -3.75
C PHE A 328 11.85 -0.18 -3.94
N LYS A 329 12.72 -0.30 -4.94
CA LYS A 329 13.35 0.80 -5.67
C LYS A 329 12.93 0.69 -7.13
N GLU A 330 13.33 1.60 -8.01
CA GLU A 330 12.86 1.54 -9.42
C GLU A 330 13.43 0.35 -10.20
N ASP A 331 14.63 -0.12 -9.84
CA ASP A 331 15.39 -1.16 -10.55
C ASP A 331 15.66 -2.43 -9.74
N CYS A 332 15.16 -2.49 -8.49
CA CYS A 332 15.32 -3.66 -7.64
C CYS A 332 14.24 -3.76 -6.54
N MET A 333 14.21 -4.92 -5.91
CA MET A 333 13.45 -5.22 -4.72
C MET A 333 14.39 -5.66 -3.60
N GLU A 334 14.22 -5.11 -2.40
CA GLU A 334 14.80 -5.62 -1.17
C GLU A 334 13.78 -6.52 -0.50
N ARG A 335 13.96 -7.84 -0.61
CA ARG A 335 13.04 -8.84 -0.04
C ARG A 335 13.48 -9.22 1.34
N VAL A 336 12.66 -8.92 2.31
CA VAL A 336 12.86 -9.29 3.72
C VAL A 336 12.15 -10.60 3.99
N TYR A 337 12.88 -11.56 4.55
CA TYR A 337 12.37 -12.84 5.05
C TYR A 337 12.46 -12.83 6.58
N PRO A 338 11.36 -12.50 7.28
CA PRO A 338 11.36 -12.50 8.73
C PRO A 338 11.63 -13.90 9.28
N SER A 339 12.42 -13.99 10.34
CA SER A 339 12.70 -15.25 11.04
C SER A 339 12.29 -15.16 12.50
N ALA A 340 11.71 -16.23 13.02
CA ALA A 340 11.36 -16.35 14.44
C ALA A 340 12.60 -16.34 15.36
N SER A 341 13.78 -16.68 14.84
CA SER A 341 15.04 -16.61 15.58
C SER A 341 15.63 -15.20 15.69
N GLY A 342 15.03 -14.19 15.03
CA GLY A 342 15.59 -12.84 14.93
C GLY A 342 16.66 -12.66 13.84
N ALA A 343 17.17 -13.76 13.27
CA ALA A 343 18.13 -13.73 12.17
C ALA A 343 17.39 -13.49 10.82
N HIS A 344 16.87 -12.27 10.64
CA HIS A 344 16.16 -11.90 9.43
C HIS A 344 17.10 -11.85 8.22
N GLN A 345 16.62 -12.30 7.06
CA GLN A 345 17.39 -12.24 5.82
C GLN A 345 16.83 -11.17 4.90
N ILE A 346 17.70 -10.37 4.29
CA ILE A 346 17.33 -9.40 3.27
C ILE A 346 18.11 -9.70 2.00
N VAL A 347 17.38 -9.92 0.91
CA VAL A 347 17.94 -10.28 -0.40
C VAL A 347 17.57 -9.20 -1.41
N THR A 348 18.59 -8.62 -2.07
CA THR A 348 18.40 -7.70 -3.18
C THR A 348 18.16 -8.49 -4.46
N VAL A 349 17.03 -8.25 -5.13
CA VAL A 349 16.69 -8.85 -6.43
C VAL A 349 16.66 -7.75 -7.49
N ARG A 350 17.56 -7.83 -8.49
CA ARG A 350 17.57 -6.91 -9.63
C ARG A 350 16.44 -7.25 -10.59
N CYS A 351 15.44 -6.40 -10.64
CA CYS A 351 14.26 -6.55 -11.49
C CYS A 351 13.53 -5.20 -11.59
N PRO A 352 12.58 -5.03 -12.52
CA PRO A 352 11.72 -3.85 -12.51
C PRO A 352 10.98 -3.74 -11.18
N GLY A 353 11.20 -2.67 -10.45
CA GLY A 353 10.49 -2.35 -9.22
C GLY A 353 9.39 -1.32 -9.43
N VAL A 354 8.93 -0.71 -8.33
CA VAL A 354 7.87 0.30 -8.36
C VAL A 354 8.45 1.63 -8.85
N LYS A 355 7.77 2.28 -9.78
CA LYS A 355 8.15 3.62 -10.24
C LYS A 355 7.94 4.65 -9.13
N LYS A 356 8.84 5.61 -8.99
CA LYS A 356 8.68 6.75 -8.07
C LYS A 356 7.35 7.46 -8.33
N GLY A 357 6.60 7.74 -7.27
CA GLY A 357 5.24 8.29 -7.33
C GLY A 357 4.14 7.24 -7.44
N CYS A 358 4.48 5.97 -7.69
CA CYS A 358 3.52 4.86 -7.80
C CYS A 358 3.53 3.89 -6.61
N GLY A 359 4.10 4.28 -5.45
CA GLY A 359 4.23 3.41 -4.26
C GLY A 359 2.90 2.83 -3.78
N GLY A 360 1.82 3.60 -3.87
CA GLY A 360 0.47 3.16 -3.53
C GLY A 360 -0.16 2.17 -4.53
N SER A 361 0.53 1.83 -5.63
CA SER A 361 0.02 0.88 -6.62
C SER A 361 0.29 -0.59 -6.28
N ALA A 362 1.10 -0.87 -5.27
CA ALA A 362 1.38 -2.23 -4.84
C ALA A 362 0.16 -2.82 -4.11
N ALA A 363 -0.48 -3.82 -4.71
CA ALA A 363 -1.66 -4.48 -4.14
C ALA A 363 -1.64 -5.98 -4.40
N LEU A 364 -2.04 -6.74 -3.39
CA LEU A 364 -2.11 -8.20 -3.44
C LEU A 364 -3.49 -8.63 -3.95
N VAL A 365 -3.52 -9.52 -4.96
CA VAL A 365 -4.72 -10.15 -5.48
C VAL A 365 -4.47 -11.64 -5.62
N ASP A 366 -5.23 -12.45 -4.92
CA ASP A 366 -5.16 -13.92 -4.95
C ASP A 366 -3.71 -14.47 -4.83
N GLY A 367 -2.92 -13.88 -3.93
CA GLY A 367 -1.53 -14.28 -3.67
C GLY A 367 -0.48 -13.72 -4.65
N THR A 368 -0.90 -13.01 -5.68
CA THR A 368 -0.01 -12.31 -6.63
C THR A 368 0.03 -10.81 -6.30
N LEU A 369 1.23 -10.26 -6.21
CA LEU A 369 1.43 -8.83 -6.02
C LEU A 369 1.46 -8.11 -7.37
N PHE A 370 0.59 -7.12 -7.55
CA PHE A 370 0.58 -6.24 -8.72
C PHE A 370 1.10 -4.86 -8.36
N TYR A 371 1.83 -4.22 -9.27
CA TYR A 371 2.36 -2.87 -9.05
C TYR A 371 2.70 -2.18 -10.37
N VAL A 372 2.83 -0.86 -10.33
CA VAL A 372 3.23 -0.02 -11.47
C VAL A 372 4.73 0.24 -11.43
N GLY A 373 5.44 -0.27 -12.44
CA GLY A 373 6.83 0.03 -12.69
C GLY A 373 7.04 1.02 -13.84
N ALA A 374 8.30 1.30 -14.17
CA ALA A 374 8.66 2.27 -15.21
C ALA A 374 8.08 1.93 -16.60
N ASN A 375 7.91 0.66 -16.92
CA ASN A 375 7.48 0.19 -18.23
C ASN A 375 6.05 -0.35 -18.30
N GLY A 376 5.27 -0.24 -17.23
CA GLY A 376 3.89 -0.71 -17.18
C GLY A 376 3.53 -1.36 -15.86
N VAL A 377 2.47 -2.16 -15.85
CA VAL A 377 2.01 -2.91 -14.67
C VAL A 377 2.63 -4.30 -14.66
N TYR A 378 3.15 -4.70 -13.52
CA TYR A 378 3.79 -5.99 -13.31
C TYR A 378 3.00 -6.85 -12.32
N ALA A 379 3.04 -8.16 -12.55
CA ALA A 379 2.58 -9.20 -11.63
C ALA A 379 3.80 -9.93 -11.07
N PHE A 380 3.81 -10.17 -9.76
CA PHE A 380 4.89 -10.82 -9.03
C PHE A 380 4.31 -11.89 -8.10
N ASP A 381 4.69 -13.14 -8.32
CA ASP A 381 4.25 -14.32 -7.57
C ASP A 381 5.35 -14.92 -6.67
N GLY A 382 6.46 -14.22 -6.52
CA GLY A 382 7.65 -14.69 -5.80
C GLY A 382 8.83 -15.02 -6.72
N SER A 383 8.59 -15.19 -8.02
CA SER A 383 9.61 -15.40 -9.07
C SER A 383 10.10 -14.07 -9.67
N MET A 384 10.26 -13.95 -10.97
CA MET A 384 10.55 -12.68 -11.64
C MET A 384 9.26 -11.95 -12.05
N PRO A 385 9.20 -10.63 -11.90
CA PRO A 385 8.00 -9.87 -12.29
C PRO A 385 7.71 -9.98 -13.78
N VAL A 386 6.43 -10.20 -14.10
CA VAL A 386 5.93 -10.29 -15.48
C VAL A 386 5.08 -9.08 -15.80
N CYS A 387 5.37 -8.40 -16.92
CA CYS A 387 4.53 -7.27 -17.36
C CYS A 387 3.19 -7.78 -17.89
N VAL A 388 2.08 -7.27 -17.34
CA VAL A 388 0.70 -7.64 -17.70
C VAL A 388 -0.05 -6.53 -18.44
N SER A 389 0.57 -5.38 -18.62
CA SER A 389 -0.07 -4.19 -19.22
C SER A 389 0.18 -4.02 -20.72
N GLN A 390 0.73 -5.02 -21.41
CA GLN A 390 0.90 -4.93 -22.88
C GLN A 390 -0.37 -4.55 -23.63
N PRO A 391 -1.58 -5.03 -23.24
CA PRO A 391 -2.82 -4.60 -23.89
C PRO A 391 -3.14 -3.12 -23.73
N LEU A 392 -2.60 -2.44 -22.71
CA LEU A 392 -2.80 -1.00 -22.52
C LEU A 392 -1.94 -0.13 -23.47
N GLY A 393 -1.04 -0.75 -24.23
CA GLY A 393 -0.11 -0.06 -25.11
C GLY A 393 1.10 0.53 -24.38
N SER A 394 1.67 1.61 -24.93
CA SER A 394 2.90 2.24 -24.42
C SER A 394 2.67 3.31 -23.35
N VAL A 395 1.50 3.34 -22.70
CA VAL A 395 1.20 4.34 -21.68
C VAL A 395 2.13 4.16 -20.47
N ARG A 396 2.65 5.27 -19.95
CA ARG A 396 3.48 5.36 -18.75
C ARG A 396 2.76 6.19 -17.71
N TYR A 397 2.79 5.72 -16.47
CA TYR A 397 2.11 6.37 -15.35
C TYR A 397 3.11 7.12 -14.47
N GLU A 398 2.74 8.33 -14.01
CA GLU A 398 3.56 9.17 -13.12
C GLU A 398 3.13 9.06 -11.66
N SER A 399 1.86 8.78 -11.43
CA SER A 399 1.33 8.47 -10.10
C SER A 399 0.28 7.37 -10.20
N ALA A 400 0.23 6.50 -9.19
CA ALA A 400 -0.73 5.42 -9.17
C ALA A 400 -1.02 4.93 -7.75
N VAL A 401 -2.28 4.56 -7.52
CA VAL A 401 -2.75 3.86 -6.32
C VAL A 401 -3.62 2.68 -6.74
N ALA A 402 -3.64 1.62 -5.93
CA ALA A 402 -4.37 0.42 -6.29
C ALA A 402 -4.96 -0.32 -5.09
N ALA A 403 -5.88 -1.24 -5.36
CA ALA A 403 -6.37 -2.23 -4.42
C ALA A 403 -6.66 -3.56 -5.12
N GLY A 404 -6.56 -4.64 -4.37
CA GLY A 404 -7.08 -5.94 -4.76
C GLY A 404 -8.51 -6.10 -4.24
N TRP A 405 -9.45 -6.47 -5.12
CA TRP A 405 -10.82 -6.74 -4.75
C TRP A 405 -11.45 -7.79 -5.67
N ASN A 406 -12.02 -8.84 -5.08
CA ASN A 406 -12.76 -9.89 -5.80
C ASN A 406 -12.02 -10.46 -7.03
N GLY A 407 -10.76 -10.86 -6.88
CA GLY A 407 -9.94 -11.39 -7.98
C GLY A 407 -9.54 -10.36 -9.04
N GLN A 408 -9.65 -9.08 -8.72
CA GLN A 408 -9.37 -7.97 -9.62
C GLN A 408 -8.35 -7.00 -9.01
N TYR A 409 -7.42 -6.53 -9.84
CA TYR A 409 -6.52 -5.44 -9.50
C TYR A 409 -7.12 -4.13 -10.02
N TRP A 410 -7.54 -3.27 -9.10
CA TRP A 410 -8.08 -1.93 -9.36
C TRP A 410 -6.95 -0.92 -9.27
N LEU A 411 -6.78 -0.15 -10.33
CA LEU A 411 -5.70 0.80 -10.50
C LEU A 411 -6.26 2.17 -10.87
N ALA A 412 -6.02 3.18 -10.04
CA ALA A 412 -6.18 4.57 -10.40
C ALA A 412 -4.81 5.17 -10.67
N ALA A 413 -4.60 5.69 -11.86
CA ALA A 413 -3.30 6.17 -12.31
C ALA A 413 -3.43 7.44 -13.16
N GLN A 414 -2.40 8.29 -13.11
CA GLN A 414 -2.24 9.45 -13.96
C GLN A 414 -1.07 9.22 -14.89
N ASP A 415 -1.26 9.43 -16.19
CA ASP A 415 -0.19 9.31 -17.18
C ASP A 415 0.65 10.60 -17.31
N ALA A 416 1.73 10.53 -18.08
CA ALA A 416 2.65 11.65 -18.30
C ALA A 416 1.99 12.86 -18.98
N ALA A 417 0.84 12.69 -19.64
CA ALA A 417 0.05 13.78 -20.21
C ALA A 417 -0.94 14.40 -19.21
N GLY A 418 -0.95 13.92 -17.97
CA GLY A 418 -1.88 14.37 -16.93
C GLY A 418 -3.26 13.73 -17.00
N LYS A 419 -3.50 12.79 -17.93
CA LYS A 419 -4.79 12.11 -18.06
C LYS A 419 -4.92 11.04 -16.98
N ARG A 420 -6.10 10.99 -16.37
CA ARG A 420 -6.43 10.01 -15.33
C ARG A 420 -7.12 8.79 -15.93
N HIS A 421 -6.90 7.66 -15.26
CA HIS A 421 -7.44 6.38 -15.67
C HIS A 421 -7.79 5.56 -14.43
N VAL A 422 -9.01 5.07 -14.35
CA VAL A 422 -9.40 4.00 -13.43
C VAL A 422 -9.50 2.73 -14.25
N LEU A 423 -8.55 1.82 -14.03
CA LEU A 423 -8.39 0.57 -14.78
C LEU A 423 -8.63 -0.61 -13.85
N VAL A 424 -9.19 -1.69 -14.39
CA VAL A 424 -9.44 -2.93 -13.67
C VAL A 424 -8.84 -4.09 -14.46
N TYR A 425 -7.99 -4.87 -13.84
CA TYR A 425 -7.43 -6.09 -14.40
C TYR A 425 -8.09 -7.32 -13.76
N ASP A 426 -8.80 -8.09 -14.55
CA ASP A 426 -9.35 -9.40 -14.15
C ASP A 426 -8.21 -10.42 -14.19
N THR A 427 -7.74 -10.86 -13.03
CA THR A 427 -6.56 -11.74 -12.92
C THR A 427 -6.82 -13.14 -13.46
N ALA A 428 -8.04 -13.67 -13.31
CA ALA A 428 -8.41 -15.00 -13.75
C ALA A 428 -8.46 -15.11 -15.29
N ARG A 429 -8.75 -13.99 -15.98
CA ARG A 429 -8.91 -13.97 -17.45
C ARG A 429 -7.79 -13.23 -18.18
N GLY A 430 -6.97 -12.46 -17.44
CA GLY A 430 -5.94 -11.62 -18.04
C GLY A 430 -6.50 -10.43 -18.85
N LEU A 431 -7.66 -9.91 -18.47
CA LEU A 431 -8.38 -8.89 -19.24
C LEU A 431 -8.38 -7.55 -18.52
N TRP A 432 -8.07 -6.49 -19.28
CA TRP A 432 -8.17 -5.11 -18.80
C TRP A 432 -9.52 -4.49 -19.14
N HIS A 433 -10.03 -3.67 -18.22
CA HIS A 433 -11.20 -2.82 -18.40
C HIS A 433 -10.88 -1.41 -17.94
N ARG A 434 -11.50 -0.42 -18.57
CA ARG A 434 -11.44 0.97 -18.12
C ARG A 434 -12.79 1.35 -17.52
N GLN A 435 -12.75 1.89 -16.32
CA GLN A 435 -13.92 2.47 -15.69
C GLN A 435 -14.12 3.90 -16.22
N ASP A 436 -13.37 4.85 -15.70
CA ASP A 436 -13.47 6.27 -16.04
C ASP A 436 -12.14 7.01 -15.78
N ASP A 437 -12.22 8.30 -15.52
CA ASP A 437 -11.11 9.21 -15.21
C ASP A 437 -11.20 9.81 -13.80
N ALA A 438 -11.93 9.18 -12.89
CA ALA A 438 -12.05 9.64 -11.50
C ALA A 438 -10.67 9.78 -10.84
N ASP A 439 -10.47 10.90 -10.14
CA ASP A 439 -9.20 11.22 -9.47
C ASP A 439 -9.10 10.56 -8.10
N ILE A 440 -8.99 9.24 -8.09
CA ILE A 440 -8.88 8.47 -6.85
C ILE A 440 -7.45 8.55 -6.32
N MET A 441 -7.29 8.93 -5.06
CA MET A 441 -6.01 9.04 -4.37
C MET A 441 -5.74 7.89 -3.40
N ALA A 442 -6.77 7.15 -2.99
CA ALA A 442 -6.63 5.99 -2.12
C ALA A 442 -7.80 5.03 -2.33
N PHE A 443 -7.54 3.75 -2.20
CA PHE A 443 -8.54 2.69 -2.15
C PHE A 443 -8.51 1.98 -0.80
N THR A 444 -9.64 1.42 -0.40
CA THR A 444 -9.71 0.44 0.70
C THR A 444 -10.84 -0.55 0.46
N VAL A 445 -10.66 -1.77 0.98
CA VAL A 445 -11.72 -2.79 0.97
C VAL A 445 -12.26 -2.94 2.37
N CYS A 446 -13.56 -2.74 2.53
CA CYS A 446 -14.20 -2.74 3.84
C CYS A 446 -15.57 -3.44 3.77
N GLY A 447 -15.82 -4.41 4.66
CA GLY A 447 -17.07 -5.15 4.66
C GLY A 447 -17.40 -5.86 3.34
N GLY A 448 -16.37 -6.23 2.56
CA GLY A 448 -16.52 -6.83 1.22
C GLY A 448 -16.79 -5.82 0.09
N ALA A 449 -16.98 -4.53 0.37
CA ALA A 449 -17.14 -3.46 -0.60
C ALA A 449 -15.79 -2.76 -0.88
N LEU A 450 -15.61 -2.26 -2.09
CA LEU A 450 -14.45 -1.46 -2.48
C LEU A 450 -14.80 0.02 -2.41
N TYR A 451 -14.02 0.76 -1.63
CA TYR A 451 -14.13 2.20 -1.50
C TYR A 451 -12.96 2.91 -2.18
N GLY A 452 -13.24 4.07 -2.77
CA GLY A 452 -12.26 4.96 -3.37
C GLY A 452 -12.42 6.38 -2.83
N LEU A 453 -11.34 6.97 -2.32
CA LEU A 453 -11.30 8.37 -1.90
C LEU A 453 -10.74 9.22 -3.03
N THR A 454 -11.51 10.18 -3.50
CA THR A 454 -11.06 11.11 -4.54
C THR A 454 -10.26 12.28 -3.96
N ARG A 455 -9.36 12.90 -4.76
CA ARG A 455 -8.67 14.14 -4.35
C ARG A 455 -9.64 15.30 -4.11
N GLY A 456 -10.82 15.27 -4.75
CA GLY A 456 -11.90 16.23 -4.51
C GLY A 456 -12.68 15.99 -3.21
N GLY A 457 -12.33 14.96 -2.44
CA GLY A 457 -12.89 14.66 -1.11
C GLY A 457 -14.03 13.66 -1.12
N ALA A 458 -14.57 13.24 -2.25
CA ALA A 458 -15.66 12.26 -2.26
C ALA A 458 -15.14 10.87 -1.89
N LEU A 459 -15.74 10.24 -0.89
CA LEU A 459 -15.56 8.83 -0.54
C LEU A 459 -16.64 8.02 -1.26
N LEU A 460 -16.23 7.28 -2.27
CA LEU A 460 -17.10 6.52 -3.17
C LEU A 460 -17.16 5.05 -2.78
N ASP A 461 -18.36 4.50 -2.64
CA ASP A 461 -18.58 3.05 -2.75
C ASP A 461 -18.59 2.68 -4.25
N LEU A 462 -17.56 2.03 -4.71
CA LEU A 462 -17.39 1.64 -6.11
C LEU A 462 -18.20 0.41 -6.49
N THR A 463 -18.77 -0.28 -5.52
CA THR A 463 -19.64 -1.46 -5.66
C THR A 463 -21.13 -1.09 -5.72
N GLY A 464 -21.47 0.16 -5.42
CA GLY A 464 -22.82 0.72 -5.59
C GLY A 464 -23.80 0.37 -4.48
N GLY A 465 -23.27 -0.10 -3.31
CA GLY A 465 -24.13 -0.58 -2.22
C GLY A 465 -24.61 0.48 -1.24
N SER A 466 -23.90 1.60 -1.08
CA SER A 466 -24.13 2.55 0.02
C SER A 466 -23.94 4.01 -0.37
N GLY A 467 -24.63 4.92 0.35
CA GLY A 467 -24.54 6.36 0.18
C GLY A 467 -25.50 6.92 -0.88
N GLU A 468 -25.21 8.14 -1.36
CA GLU A 468 -25.94 8.79 -2.44
C GLU A 468 -25.49 8.20 -3.78
N VAL A 469 -26.40 7.47 -4.43
CA VAL A 469 -26.11 6.68 -5.63
C VAL A 469 -26.24 7.53 -6.90
N GLU A 470 -25.32 7.36 -7.85
CA GLU A 470 -25.37 7.97 -9.18
C GLU A 470 -26.72 7.65 -9.85
N GLU A 471 -27.41 8.65 -10.38
CA GLU A 471 -28.68 8.45 -11.08
C GLU A 471 -28.49 7.70 -12.40
N THR A 472 -27.41 7.96 -13.13
CA THR A 472 -27.20 7.42 -14.48
C THR A 472 -25.72 7.23 -14.80
N VAL A 473 -25.35 6.02 -15.21
CA VAL A 473 -24.00 5.70 -15.67
C VAL A 473 -23.96 5.87 -17.20
N ARG A 474 -23.08 6.74 -17.70
CA ARG A 474 -22.74 6.81 -19.13
C ARG A 474 -21.62 5.82 -19.41
N TRP A 475 -21.70 5.14 -20.56
CA TRP A 475 -20.71 4.13 -20.91
C TRP A 475 -20.39 4.14 -22.41
N MET A 476 -19.24 3.58 -22.78
CA MET A 476 -18.79 3.50 -24.17
C MET A 476 -17.86 2.30 -24.37
N ALA A 477 -17.97 1.67 -25.54
CA ALA A 477 -17.04 0.67 -26.04
C ALA A 477 -16.73 0.94 -27.51
N GLU A 478 -15.45 1.15 -27.84
CA GLU A 478 -14.98 1.40 -29.20
C GLU A 478 -14.02 0.30 -29.63
N THR A 479 -14.31 -0.36 -30.76
CA THR A 479 -13.41 -1.38 -31.30
C THR A 479 -12.21 -0.75 -31.98
N GLY A 480 -11.13 -1.52 -32.12
CA GLY A 480 -10.09 -1.22 -33.10
C GLY A 480 -10.62 -1.34 -34.55
N GLU A 481 -9.71 -1.35 -35.49
CA GLU A 481 -10.04 -1.56 -36.90
C GLU A 481 -10.44 -3.01 -37.15
N LEU A 482 -11.69 -3.21 -37.54
CA LEU A 482 -12.27 -4.53 -37.81
C LEU A 482 -12.16 -4.85 -39.30
N GLY A 483 -11.29 -5.79 -39.64
CA GLY A 483 -11.20 -6.38 -40.96
C GLY A 483 -12.20 -7.51 -41.22
N LEU A 484 -12.95 -7.97 -40.18
CA LEU A 484 -13.91 -9.05 -40.23
C LEU A 484 -13.33 -10.37 -40.79
N SER A 485 -12.03 -10.58 -40.64
CA SER A 485 -11.26 -11.71 -41.20
C SER A 485 -11.33 -11.81 -42.74
N ALA A 486 -11.55 -10.68 -43.42
CA ALA A 486 -11.55 -10.59 -44.86
C ALA A 486 -10.67 -9.40 -45.30
N PRO A 487 -9.52 -9.66 -45.94
CA PRO A 487 -8.59 -8.61 -46.35
C PRO A 487 -9.14 -7.75 -47.51
N GLU A 488 -10.08 -8.31 -48.27
CA GLU A 488 -10.68 -7.68 -49.44
C GLU A 488 -11.65 -6.53 -49.07
N ASN A 489 -12.00 -5.72 -50.04
CA ASN A 489 -13.09 -4.78 -49.90
C ASN A 489 -14.40 -5.48 -49.56
N LYS A 490 -15.20 -4.89 -48.70
CA LYS A 490 -16.49 -5.42 -48.26
C LYS A 490 -17.51 -4.33 -48.05
N TYR A 491 -18.76 -4.71 -48.05
CA TYR A 491 -19.91 -3.87 -47.73
C TYR A 491 -20.57 -4.42 -46.46
N LEU A 492 -20.53 -3.70 -45.35
CA LEU A 492 -21.31 -4.03 -44.18
C LEU A 492 -22.77 -3.71 -44.44
N THR A 493 -23.64 -4.72 -44.35
CA THR A 493 -25.06 -4.60 -44.72
C THR A 493 -25.95 -4.44 -43.49
N ARG A 494 -25.62 -5.13 -42.39
CA ARG A 494 -26.37 -5.04 -41.14
C ARG A 494 -25.51 -5.39 -39.94
N LEU A 495 -25.91 -4.86 -38.79
CA LEU A 495 -25.39 -5.20 -37.47
C LEU A 495 -26.51 -5.78 -36.62
N GLU A 496 -26.28 -6.93 -36.01
CA GLU A 496 -27.22 -7.56 -35.08
C GLU A 496 -26.62 -7.52 -33.69
N LEU A 497 -27.38 -7.02 -32.71
CA LEU A 497 -27.01 -6.97 -31.31
C LEU A 497 -27.99 -7.82 -30.49
N ARG A 498 -27.50 -8.69 -29.63
CA ARG A 498 -28.30 -9.33 -28.59
C ARG A 498 -28.04 -8.61 -27.28
N VAL A 499 -29.03 -7.89 -26.76
CA VAL A 499 -28.89 -6.96 -25.66
C VAL A 499 -29.96 -7.13 -24.61
N GLN A 500 -29.64 -6.77 -23.38
CA GLN A 500 -30.55 -6.68 -22.25
C GLN A 500 -30.38 -5.29 -21.62
N PRO A 501 -31.09 -4.27 -22.11
CA PRO A 501 -31.10 -2.95 -21.48
C PRO A 501 -32.10 -2.93 -20.33
N GLU A 502 -31.71 -2.36 -19.19
CA GLU A 502 -32.65 -2.08 -18.10
C GLU A 502 -33.63 -0.96 -18.46
N THR A 503 -34.68 -0.79 -17.64
CA THR A 503 -35.66 0.28 -17.81
C THR A 503 -34.96 1.64 -17.90
N ARG A 504 -35.32 2.47 -18.89
CA ARG A 504 -34.72 3.79 -19.22
C ARG A 504 -33.28 3.74 -19.76
N ALA A 505 -32.64 2.59 -19.85
CA ALA A 505 -31.34 2.50 -20.49
C ALA A 505 -31.44 2.84 -21.98
N ARG A 506 -30.38 3.46 -22.50
CA ARG A 506 -30.25 3.78 -23.93
C ARG A 506 -28.93 3.25 -24.45
N LEU A 507 -28.94 2.67 -25.67
CA LEU A 507 -27.76 2.21 -26.37
C LEU A 507 -27.81 2.76 -27.79
N GLU A 508 -26.76 3.45 -28.20
CA GLU A 508 -26.52 3.89 -29.59
C GLU A 508 -25.37 3.06 -30.18
N ALA A 509 -25.56 2.60 -31.41
CA ALA A 509 -24.52 1.98 -32.21
C ALA A 509 -24.09 2.94 -33.34
N LEU A 510 -22.77 3.09 -33.50
CA LEU A 510 -22.15 3.97 -34.51
C LEU A 510 -21.08 3.18 -35.27
N VAL A 511 -20.86 3.56 -36.52
CA VAL A 511 -19.81 3.02 -37.39
C VAL A 511 -18.92 4.13 -37.91
N SER A 512 -17.64 3.84 -38.08
CA SER A 512 -16.67 4.70 -38.74
C SER A 512 -15.94 3.91 -39.83
N TYR A 513 -15.74 4.51 -40.99
CA TYR A 513 -15.02 3.94 -42.13
C TYR A 513 -13.69 4.65 -42.43
N ASP A 514 -13.32 5.63 -41.61
CA ASP A 514 -12.16 6.51 -41.80
C ASP A 514 -11.21 6.51 -40.55
N GLY A 515 -11.16 5.39 -39.83
CA GLY A 515 -10.28 5.23 -38.67
C GLY A 515 -10.77 5.96 -37.43
N GLY A 516 -12.05 6.25 -37.30
CA GLY A 516 -12.63 6.90 -36.13
C GLY A 516 -12.72 8.43 -36.23
N ARG A 517 -12.42 9.03 -37.41
CA ARG A 517 -12.51 10.49 -37.60
C ARG A 517 -13.96 10.98 -37.71
N ARG A 518 -14.82 10.20 -38.36
CA ARG A 518 -16.25 10.49 -38.49
C ARG A 518 -17.06 9.28 -38.06
N TRP A 519 -18.12 9.52 -37.30
CA TRP A 519 -19.02 8.50 -36.79
C TRP A 519 -20.42 8.67 -37.33
N GLU A 520 -20.99 7.63 -37.90
CA GLU A 520 -22.36 7.57 -38.39
C GLU A 520 -23.22 6.75 -37.46
N LYS A 521 -24.34 7.30 -36.99
CA LYS A 521 -25.29 6.58 -36.12
C LYS A 521 -26.04 5.55 -36.97
N LEU A 522 -25.99 4.29 -36.53
CA LEU A 522 -26.70 3.17 -37.14
C LEU A 522 -28.12 3.04 -36.60
N GLY A 523 -28.27 3.27 -35.32
CA GLY A 523 -29.56 3.17 -34.63
C GLY A 523 -29.43 3.36 -33.13
N GLU A 524 -30.59 3.34 -32.48
CA GLU A 524 -30.73 3.48 -31.04
C GLU A 524 -31.67 2.41 -30.51
N ILE A 525 -31.31 1.86 -29.37
CA ILE A 525 -32.07 0.85 -28.63
C ILE A 525 -32.45 1.47 -27.29
N ILE A 526 -33.75 1.57 -27.02
CA ILE A 526 -34.28 2.12 -25.78
C ILE A 526 -34.71 0.96 -24.89
N GLY A 527 -34.33 0.99 -23.63
CA GLY A 527 -34.71 0.01 -22.62
C GLY A 527 -36.21 0.06 -22.34
N GLY A 528 -36.76 -1.07 -21.93
CA GLY A 528 -38.19 -1.23 -21.60
C GLY A 528 -38.38 -2.15 -20.41
N ASP A 529 -38.58 -3.43 -20.69
CA ASP A 529 -38.94 -4.47 -19.71
C ASP A 529 -37.74 -5.21 -19.08
N GLY A 530 -36.52 -4.83 -19.45
CA GLY A 530 -35.30 -5.52 -18.97
C GLY A 530 -35.08 -6.91 -19.58
N GLN A 531 -35.87 -7.31 -20.57
CA GLN A 531 -35.75 -8.62 -21.24
C GLN A 531 -34.64 -8.61 -22.27
N THR A 532 -34.01 -9.79 -22.47
CA THR A 532 -33.04 -9.99 -23.54
C THR A 532 -33.73 -9.99 -24.90
N ARG A 533 -33.25 -9.17 -25.82
CA ARG A 533 -33.79 -9.09 -27.18
C ARG A 533 -32.71 -8.97 -28.25
N GLY A 534 -33.03 -9.49 -29.44
CA GLY A 534 -32.26 -9.28 -30.66
C GLY A 534 -32.65 -7.96 -31.33
N CYS A 535 -31.68 -7.13 -31.65
CA CYS A 535 -31.90 -5.86 -32.34
C CYS A 535 -31.12 -5.85 -33.65
N LEU A 536 -31.84 -5.62 -34.73
CA LEU A 536 -31.28 -5.52 -36.08
C LEU A 536 -31.10 -4.05 -36.45
N LEU A 537 -29.89 -3.66 -36.81
CA LEU A 537 -29.56 -2.31 -37.27
C LEU A 537 -29.17 -2.39 -38.75
N HIS A 538 -29.89 -1.65 -39.58
CA HIS A 538 -29.64 -1.57 -41.00
C HIS A 538 -28.66 -0.46 -41.32
N LEU A 539 -27.68 -0.76 -42.16
CA LEU A 539 -26.65 0.19 -42.60
C LEU A 539 -26.87 0.56 -44.07
N ARG A 540 -26.43 1.76 -44.43
CA ARG A 540 -26.16 2.09 -45.84
C ARG A 540 -24.83 1.44 -46.21
N PRO A 541 -24.82 0.43 -47.09
CA PRO A 541 -23.59 -0.24 -47.45
C PRO A 541 -22.56 0.70 -48.04
N ARG A 542 -21.37 0.74 -47.46
CA ARG A 542 -20.21 1.47 -48.02
C ARG A 542 -19.08 0.48 -48.23
N ARG A 543 -18.35 0.68 -49.33
CA ARG A 543 -17.14 -0.08 -49.61
C ARG A 543 -16.07 0.28 -48.61
N CYS A 544 -15.54 -0.71 -47.91
CA CYS A 544 -14.46 -0.52 -46.94
C CYS A 544 -13.58 -1.78 -46.83
N ARG A 545 -12.31 -1.60 -46.49
CA ARG A 545 -11.41 -2.69 -46.06
C ARG A 545 -11.53 -2.94 -44.56
N GLN A 546 -11.62 -1.85 -43.80
CA GLN A 546 -11.72 -1.86 -42.36
C GLN A 546 -12.80 -0.90 -41.89
N LEU A 547 -13.34 -1.15 -40.73
CA LEU A 547 -14.32 -0.26 -40.09
C LEU A 547 -14.11 -0.30 -38.57
N ARG A 548 -14.60 0.71 -37.88
CA ARG A 548 -14.69 0.69 -36.40
C ARG A 548 -16.15 0.76 -35.99
N LEU A 549 -16.45 0.09 -34.86
CA LEU A 549 -17.77 0.17 -34.26
C LEU A 549 -17.63 0.83 -32.87
N ARG A 550 -18.60 1.67 -32.53
CA ARG A 550 -18.73 2.25 -31.20
C ARG A 550 -20.14 2.00 -30.68
N LEU A 551 -20.20 1.37 -29.52
CA LEU A 551 -21.42 1.27 -28.72
C LEU A 551 -21.29 2.28 -27.59
N LYS A 552 -22.28 3.10 -27.37
CA LYS A 552 -22.33 4.03 -26.24
C LYS A 552 -23.76 4.13 -25.72
N GLY A 553 -23.89 4.46 -24.44
CA GLY A 553 -25.21 4.50 -23.85
C GLY A 553 -25.27 5.15 -22.48
N THR A 554 -26.45 5.10 -21.91
CA THR A 554 -26.76 5.55 -20.54
C THR A 554 -27.60 4.50 -19.85
N GLY A 555 -27.40 4.32 -18.53
CA GLY A 555 -28.06 3.30 -17.72
C GLY A 555 -27.48 1.90 -17.94
N ARG A 556 -27.93 0.94 -17.15
CA ARG A 556 -27.39 -0.43 -17.18
C ARG A 556 -27.83 -1.16 -18.44
N CYS A 557 -26.86 -1.76 -19.10
CA CYS A 557 -27.07 -2.54 -20.31
C CYS A 557 -26.07 -3.69 -20.36
N ARG A 558 -26.55 -4.87 -20.77
CA ARG A 558 -25.71 -6.04 -21.06
C ARG A 558 -25.80 -6.38 -22.52
N VAL A 559 -24.65 -6.50 -23.20
CA VAL A 559 -24.55 -6.94 -24.60
C VAL A 559 -23.99 -8.34 -24.63
N TYR A 560 -24.79 -9.30 -25.09
CA TYR A 560 -24.42 -10.72 -25.14
C TYR A 560 -23.69 -11.09 -26.41
N SER A 561 -24.06 -10.48 -27.54
CA SER A 561 -23.37 -10.72 -28.80
C SER A 561 -23.52 -9.54 -29.77
N LEU A 562 -22.55 -9.45 -30.66
CA LEU A 562 -22.50 -8.52 -31.78
C LEU A 562 -22.18 -9.30 -33.04
N SER A 563 -23.09 -9.29 -34.04
CA SER A 563 -22.90 -9.94 -35.33
C SER A 563 -22.86 -8.90 -36.43
N ALA A 564 -21.78 -8.91 -37.22
CA ALA A 564 -21.64 -8.10 -38.44
C ALA A 564 -21.92 -8.99 -39.65
N VAL A 565 -22.85 -8.57 -40.51
CA VAL A 565 -23.16 -9.21 -41.78
C VAL A 565 -22.65 -8.34 -42.92
N TYR A 566 -21.86 -8.93 -43.81
CA TYR A 566 -21.19 -8.24 -44.88
C TYR A 566 -21.15 -9.04 -46.17
N GLU A 567 -21.02 -8.36 -47.27
CA GLU A 567 -20.78 -8.92 -48.59
C GLU A 567 -19.38 -8.56 -49.07
N LYS A 568 -18.74 -9.49 -49.79
CA LYS A 568 -17.44 -9.23 -50.41
C LYS A 568 -17.64 -8.21 -51.54
N GLY A 569 -16.80 -7.19 -51.57
CA GLY A 569 -16.74 -6.24 -52.67
C GLY A 569 -15.76 -6.68 -53.76
N SER A 570 -15.88 -6.10 -54.92
CA SER A 570 -14.88 -6.30 -56.01
C SER A 570 -13.56 -5.62 -55.64
N ASP A 571 -12.44 -6.24 -56.04
CA ASP A 571 -11.09 -5.68 -55.87
C ASP A 571 -10.71 -4.68 -56.99
N GLY A 572 -11.64 -4.40 -57.91
CA GLY A 572 -11.43 -3.38 -58.93
C GLY A 572 -11.34 -1.97 -58.36
N PRO A 573 -10.69 -1.02 -59.07
CA PRO A 573 -10.49 0.36 -58.62
C PRO A 573 -11.80 1.11 -58.35
#